data_63afe5eb2f7c338b3e2f590d24c8d45e
#
_entry.id   63afe5eb2f7c338b3e2f590d24c8d45e
#
_cell.length_a   1.000
_cell.length_b   1.000
_cell.length_c   1.000
_cell.angle_alpha   90.00
_cell.angle_beta   90.00
_cell.angle_gamma   90.00
#
_symmetry.space_group_name_H-M   'P 1'
#
loop_
_entity.id
_entity.type
_entity.pdbx_description
1 polymer ?
#
loop_
_entity_poly.entity_id
_entity_poly.type
_entity_poly.pdbx_seq_one_letter_code
_entity_poly.pdbx_strand_id
1 'polypeptide(L)'
;MKKAFYVFRRLFSRLGGQTVLLWLLMTSVCFTMTYLATIFHTYANISYYAPASEGMQDWLLCNIRSDAVPMGIGRGDKALRLNEKVDAEIRALPGVEKTADIYWPYYQPSASDPNSFMITAYHSEMLTALGIRDAEDRRIDASPRAGESRSPFWVDYRLRDEYPLGAEYSLQALCWGMGRDLPDVRFYVAGYLNKKSIVPHIISAYSNETLESIMDLSGERYQMILVSDAFEGDEAMQRFAMQVKGIRVSGGAQAREEEIDRQLRGKGLGTCIAYQTIVDQYDVWISHLTSNNTATVWFMLPMSLIALIGLQALLFDRLRRLNAVMNLCGMPVRAWIGGWLMLLAALLLLPLALGFAMFVVLQRLSIVYPLVISLPPRLIFLVPIGAILFAFCFLSVLPTIISVLRSKPIDLLREAEQ
;
A
#
# COMPACT_ATOMS: atom_id res chain seq x y z
N MET A 1 23.87 -14.83 -34.12
CA MET A 1 24.10 -14.76 -32.67
C MET A 1 25.57 -14.82 -32.26
N LYS A 2 26.38 -15.82 -32.64
CA LYS A 2 27.81 -15.95 -32.22
C LYS A 2 28.64 -14.70 -32.49
N LYS A 3 28.51 -14.06 -33.68
CA LYS A 3 29.26 -12.84 -34.04
C LYS A 3 28.81 -11.61 -33.20
N ALA A 4 27.51 -11.44 -32.90
CA ALA A 4 27.04 -10.39 -32.02
C ALA A 4 27.54 -10.57 -30.58
N PHE A 5 27.54 -11.80 -30.06
CA PHE A 5 28.11 -12.11 -28.75
C PHE A 5 29.63 -11.85 -28.68
N TYR A 6 30.38 -12.11 -29.74
CA TYR A 6 31.80 -11.75 -29.83
C TYR A 6 32.00 -10.23 -29.74
N VAL A 7 31.18 -9.45 -30.46
CA VAL A 7 31.21 -7.98 -30.40
C VAL A 7 30.91 -7.53 -28.97
N PHE A 8 29.83 -8.04 -28.39
CA PHE A 8 29.45 -7.74 -26.99
C PHE A 8 30.62 -7.99 -26.03
N ARG A 9 31.24 -9.18 -26.05
CA ARG A 9 32.34 -9.54 -25.17
C ARG A 9 33.52 -8.58 -25.31
N ARG A 10 33.86 -8.18 -26.54
CA ARG A 10 34.97 -7.23 -26.83
C ARG A 10 34.63 -5.81 -26.34
N LEU A 11 33.40 -5.36 -26.53
CA LEU A 11 32.95 -4.07 -26.04
C LEU A 11 32.99 -4.08 -24.49
N PHE A 12 32.40 -5.10 -23.87
CA PHE A 12 32.35 -5.22 -22.43
C PHE A 12 33.70 -5.27 -21.74
N SER A 13 34.70 -5.99 -22.34
CA SER A 13 36.04 -6.07 -21.78
C SER A 13 36.83 -4.76 -21.79
N ARG A 14 36.37 -3.77 -22.55
CA ARG A 14 36.99 -2.42 -22.62
C ARG A 14 36.33 -1.39 -21.71
N LEU A 15 35.26 -1.79 -21.07
CA LEU A 15 34.55 -0.95 -20.11
C LEU A 15 35.33 -0.93 -18.79
N GLY A 16 35.88 0.21 -18.42
CA GLY A 16 36.64 0.41 -17.19
C GLY A 16 35.75 0.98 -16.05
N GLY A 17 36.36 1.74 -15.14
CA GLY A 17 35.69 2.34 -13.97
C GLY A 17 34.48 3.23 -14.29
N GLN A 18 34.38 3.73 -15.53
CA GLN A 18 33.19 4.49 -15.99
C GLN A 18 31.91 3.66 -15.99
N THR A 19 32.02 2.34 -16.16
CA THR A 19 30.89 1.41 -16.09
C THR A 19 30.31 1.36 -14.68
N VAL A 20 31.16 1.42 -13.66
CA VAL A 20 30.74 1.42 -12.27
C VAL A 20 29.92 2.69 -11.97
N LEU A 21 30.40 3.84 -12.44
CA LEU A 21 29.67 5.10 -12.27
C LEU A 21 28.31 5.08 -13.00
N LEU A 22 28.30 4.54 -14.23
CA LEU A 22 27.07 4.35 -14.98
C LEU A 22 26.07 3.44 -14.23
N TRP A 23 26.55 2.32 -13.68
CA TRP A 23 25.71 1.43 -12.90
C TRP A 23 25.17 2.08 -11.64
N LEU A 24 25.97 2.86 -10.91
CA LEU A 24 25.51 3.59 -9.74
C LEU A 24 24.42 4.59 -10.08
N LEU A 25 24.60 5.38 -11.14
CA LEU A 25 23.59 6.32 -11.63
C LEU A 25 22.30 5.60 -12.05
N MET A 26 22.40 4.55 -12.84
CA MET A 26 21.25 3.78 -13.28
C MET A 26 20.52 3.10 -12.09
N THR A 27 21.27 2.59 -11.12
CA THR A 27 20.70 2.01 -9.90
C THR A 27 19.91 3.06 -9.11
N SER A 28 20.45 4.27 -8.97
CA SER A 28 19.76 5.38 -8.32
C SER A 28 18.47 5.76 -9.05
N VAL A 29 18.50 5.86 -10.38
CA VAL A 29 17.30 6.13 -11.19
C VAL A 29 16.27 5.03 -11.07
N CYS A 30 16.68 3.75 -11.14
CA CYS A 30 15.79 2.61 -10.97
C CYS A 30 15.15 2.59 -9.58
N PHE A 31 15.93 2.87 -8.54
CA PHE A 31 15.43 3.00 -7.17
C PHE A 31 14.36 4.10 -7.08
N THR A 32 14.66 5.29 -7.57
CA THR A 32 13.73 6.43 -7.53
C THR A 32 12.45 6.16 -8.31
N MET A 33 12.55 5.56 -9.50
CA MET A 33 11.37 5.19 -10.28
C MET A 33 10.53 4.10 -9.61
N THR A 34 11.17 3.11 -8.98
CA THR A 34 10.48 2.07 -8.22
C THR A 34 9.74 2.67 -7.02
N TYR A 35 10.39 3.58 -6.30
CA TYR A 35 9.81 4.33 -5.20
C TYR A 35 8.55 5.08 -5.62
N LEU A 36 8.63 5.88 -6.69
CA LEU A 36 7.48 6.61 -7.22
C LEU A 36 6.35 5.70 -7.68
N ALA A 37 6.68 4.65 -8.46
CA ALA A 37 5.68 3.71 -8.93
C ALA A 37 4.94 3.05 -7.76
N THR A 38 5.65 2.78 -6.66
CA THR A 38 5.06 2.20 -5.45
C THR A 38 4.17 3.21 -4.73
N ILE A 39 4.57 4.48 -4.61
CA ILE A 39 3.73 5.56 -4.08
C ILE A 39 2.42 5.67 -4.86
N PHE A 40 2.51 5.85 -6.17
CA PHE A 40 1.31 6.01 -7.00
C PHE A 40 0.40 4.78 -6.94
N HIS A 41 0.99 3.59 -6.89
CA HIS A 41 0.22 2.36 -6.75
C HIS A 41 -0.48 2.28 -5.39
N THR A 42 0.19 2.65 -4.29
CA THR A 42 -0.38 2.69 -2.95
C THR A 42 -1.53 3.68 -2.90
N TYR A 43 -1.31 4.90 -3.39
CA TYR A 43 -2.33 5.93 -3.47
C TYR A 43 -3.56 5.49 -4.28
N ALA A 44 -3.35 4.95 -5.47
CA ALA A 44 -4.45 4.46 -6.32
C ALA A 44 -5.23 3.32 -5.65
N ASN A 45 -4.56 2.42 -4.92
CA ASN A 45 -5.24 1.36 -4.17
C ASN A 45 -6.04 1.93 -3.00
N ILE A 46 -5.46 2.84 -2.22
CA ILE A 46 -6.17 3.45 -1.09
C ILE A 46 -7.39 4.21 -1.60
N SER A 47 -7.23 5.05 -2.62
CA SER A 47 -8.36 5.81 -3.19
C SER A 47 -9.48 4.93 -3.74
N TYR A 48 -9.16 3.72 -4.24
CA TYR A 48 -10.16 2.82 -4.81
C TYR A 48 -10.77 1.86 -3.80
N TYR A 49 -9.97 1.34 -2.87
CA TYR A 49 -10.39 0.29 -1.92
C TYR A 49 -10.63 0.81 -0.50
N ALA A 50 -10.26 2.05 -0.20
CA ALA A 50 -10.61 2.66 1.07
C ALA A 50 -12.14 2.70 1.22
N PRO A 51 -12.64 2.61 2.44
CA PRO A 51 -14.06 2.79 2.70
C PRO A 51 -14.55 4.09 2.08
N ALA A 52 -15.70 4.01 1.41
CA ALA A 52 -16.24 5.16 0.72
C ALA A 52 -16.65 6.25 1.72
N SER A 53 -16.05 7.42 1.58
CA SER A 53 -16.40 8.58 2.42
C SER A 53 -17.89 8.94 2.36
N GLU A 54 -18.53 8.69 1.20
CA GLU A 54 -19.97 8.95 1.01
C GLU A 54 -20.87 8.25 2.03
N GLY A 55 -20.59 6.98 2.39
CA GLY A 55 -21.35 6.25 3.39
C GLY A 55 -21.08 6.71 4.82
N MET A 56 -19.89 7.25 5.06
CA MET A 56 -19.42 7.67 6.38
C MET A 56 -19.64 9.16 6.68
N GLN A 57 -20.35 9.90 5.82
CA GLN A 57 -20.58 11.35 5.97
C GLN A 57 -21.25 11.74 7.29
N ASP A 58 -22.08 10.85 7.84
CA ASP A 58 -22.78 11.07 9.09
C ASP A 58 -22.11 10.41 10.29
N TRP A 59 -20.92 9.82 10.11
CA TRP A 59 -20.23 9.09 11.16
C TRP A 59 -19.01 9.83 11.70
N LEU A 60 -19.02 10.03 13.02
CA LEU A 60 -17.86 10.45 13.81
C LEU A 60 -17.18 9.20 14.41
N LEU A 61 -15.86 9.20 14.40
CA LEU A 61 -15.05 8.24 15.15
C LEU A 61 -14.63 8.91 16.46
N CYS A 62 -15.09 8.37 17.57
CA CYS A 62 -14.83 8.94 18.88
C CYS A 62 -13.89 8.07 19.68
N ASN A 63 -12.79 8.65 20.12
CA ASN A 63 -11.83 8.00 21.00
C ASN A 63 -12.25 8.27 22.46
N ILE A 64 -12.77 7.24 23.12
CA ILE A 64 -13.25 7.31 24.47
C ILE A 64 -12.06 7.18 25.45
N ARG A 65 -12.02 8.03 26.46
CA ARG A 65 -10.93 7.99 27.44
C ARG A 65 -10.89 6.66 28.19
N SER A 66 -9.69 6.14 28.39
CA SER A 66 -9.44 4.85 29.06
C SER A 66 -9.88 4.83 30.53
N ASP A 67 -9.97 5.98 31.17
CA ASP A 67 -10.51 6.12 32.54
C ASP A 67 -12.04 6.15 32.57
N ALA A 68 -12.68 6.54 31.46
CA ALA A 68 -14.12 6.47 31.31
C ALA A 68 -14.60 5.02 31.02
N VAL A 69 -13.87 4.29 30.17
CA VAL A 69 -14.14 2.88 29.85
C VAL A 69 -12.85 2.07 30.00
N PRO A 70 -12.60 1.44 31.15
CA PRO A 70 -11.40 0.69 31.36
C PRO A 70 -11.35 -0.56 30.47
N MET A 71 -10.36 -0.65 29.60
CA MET A 71 -10.04 -1.85 28.83
C MET A 71 -9.30 -2.87 29.70
N GLY A 72 -9.56 -4.13 29.50
CA GLY A 72 -8.75 -5.22 30.08
C GLY A 72 -9.52 -6.45 30.50
N ILE A 73 -8.84 -7.57 30.41
CA ILE A 73 -9.30 -8.90 30.81
C ILE A 73 -9.70 -8.88 32.29
N GLY A 74 -10.92 -9.34 32.61
CA GLY A 74 -11.38 -9.55 33.98
C GLY A 74 -12.27 -8.46 34.59
N ARG A 75 -12.88 -7.57 33.77
CA ARG A 75 -13.69 -6.44 34.26
C ARG A 75 -15.15 -6.47 33.81
N GLY A 76 -15.68 -7.62 33.38
CA GLY A 76 -17.00 -7.86 32.80
C GLY A 76 -18.11 -6.87 33.16
N ASP A 77 -18.83 -7.12 34.25
CA ASP A 77 -19.98 -6.32 34.70
C ASP A 77 -19.67 -4.82 34.87
N LYS A 78 -18.50 -4.48 35.38
CA LYS A 78 -18.13 -3.10 35.61
C LYS A 78 -17.84 -2.37 34.30
N ALA A 79 -17.19 -3.04 33.36
CA ALA A 79 -16.90 -2.47 32.04
C ALA A 79 -18.20 -2.27 31.26
N LEU A 80 -19.13 -3.23 31.30
CA LEU A 80 -20.44 -3.11 30.65
C LEU A 80 -21.23 -1.90 31.17
N ARG A 81 -21.38 -1.77 32.48
CA ARG A 81 -22.12 -0.64 33.10
C ARG A 81 -21.46 0.71 32.81
N LEU A 82 -20.14 0.77 32.75
CA LEU A 82 -19.45 1.99 32.39
C LEU A 82 -19.64 2.33 30.93
N ASN A 83 -19.61 1.33 30.04
CA ASN A 83 -19.86 1.51 28.63
C ASN A 83 -21.30 1.98 28.36
N GLU A 84 -22.31 1.35 29.00
CA GLU A 84 -23.72 1.78 28.92
C GLU A 84 -23.91 3.22 29.42
N LYS A 85 -23.24 3.59 30.52
CA LYS A 85 -23.28 4.97 31.04
C LYS A 85 -22.67 5.96 30.02
N VAL A 86 -21.52 5.65 29.47
CA VAL A 86 -20.85 6.48 28.46
C VAL A 86 -21.74 6.61 27.21
N ASP A 87 -22.34 5.51 26.75
CA ASP A 87 -23.27 5.53 25.63
C ASP A 87 -24.50 6.38 25.90
N ALA A 88 -25.07 6.28 27.10
CA ALA A 88 -26.22 7.11 27.49
C ALA A 88 -25.84 8.62 27.48
N GLU A 89 -24.66 8.95 28.00
CA GLU A 89 -24.15 10.33 28.00
C GLU A 89 -23.85 10.86 26.59
N ILE A 90 -23.35 10.00 25.68
CA ILE A 90 -23.09 10.33 24.28
C ILE A 90 -24.42 10.52 23.53
N ARG A 91 -25.36 9.58 23.68
CA ARG A 91 -26.70 9.68 23.05
C ARG A 91 -27.52 10.88 23.52
N ALA A 92 -27.19 11.39 24.70
CA ALA A 92 -27.81 12.62 25.20
C ALA A 92 -27.27 13.90 24.58
N LEU A 93 -26.19 13.80 23.76
CA LEU A 93 -25.65 14.96 23.06
C LEU A 93 -26.57 15.38 21.89
N PRO A 94 -26.75 16.69 21.66
CA PRO A 94 -27.60 17.19 20.58
C PRO A 94 -27.12 16.71 19.21
N GLY A 95 -28.02 16.13 18.43
CA GLY A 95 -27.74 15.66 17.07
C GLY A 95 -27.11 14.28 16.96
N VAL A 96 -26.86 13.59 18.08
CA VAL A 96 -26.46 12.19 18.09
C VAL A 96 -27.67 11.30 17.88
N GLU A 97 -27.62 10.46 16.86
CA GLU A 97 -28.71 9.52 16.55
C GLU A 97 -28.42 8.12 17.10
N LYS A 98 -27.18 7.70 17.02
CA LYS A 98 -26.77 6.34 17.39
C LYS A 98 -25.30 6.27 17.78
N THR A 99 -25.00 5.32 18.67
CA THR A 99 -23.62 4.90 18.99
C THR A 99 -23.43 3.47 18.49
N ALA A 100 -22.23 3.13 18.03
CA ALA A 100 -21.86 1.80 17.57
C ALA A 100 -20.48 1.43 18.15
N ASP A 101 -20.41 0.31 18.84
CA ASP A 101 -19.14 -0.23 19.31
C ASP A 101 -18.39 -0.90 18.16
N ILE A 102 -17.06 -0.76 18.19
CA ILE A 102 -16.15 -1.48 17.33
C ILE A 102 -15.48 -2.54 18.20
N TYR A 103 -15.56 -3.78 17.78
CA TYR A 103 -14.94 -4.88 18.52
C TYR A 103 -13.74 -5.40 17.73
N TRP A 104 -12.69 -5.69 18.48
CA TRP A 104 -11.51 -6.35 17.94
C TRP A 104 -11.22 -7.61 18.74
N PRO A 105 -11.95 -8.70 18.48
CA PRO A 105 -11.60 -9.99 19.01
C PRO A 105 -10.31 -10.46 18.34
N TYR A 106 -9.18 -10.12 18.96
CA TYR A 106 -7.86 -10.39 18.46
C TYR A 106 -7.49 -11.85 18.75
N TYR A 107 -7.27 -12.62 17.70
CA TYR A 107 -6.53 -13.86 17.77
C TYR A 107 -5.16 -13.67 17.15
N GLN A 108 -4.11 -13.78 17.99
CA GLN A 108 -2.73 -13.89 17.53
C GLN A 108 -2.26 -15.30 17.83
N PRO A 109 -2.22 -16.22 16.87
CA PRO A 109 -1.24 -17.27 16.92
C PRO A 109 0.12 -16.58 16.95
N SER A 110 1.10 -17.09 17.65
CA SER A 110 2.38 -16.44 17.97
C SER A 110 2.88 -15.55 16.83
N ALA A 111 3.57 -14.45 17.12
CA ALA A 111 4.09 -13.49 16.14
C ALA A 111 4.96 -14.11 15.01
N SER A 112 5.24 -15.39 15.08
CA SER A 112 5.94 -16.22 14.10
C SER A 112 5.03 -17.03 13.17
N ASP A 113 3.68 -16.99 13.36
CA ASP A 113 2.77 -17.70 12.47
C ASP A 113 2.38 -16.82 11.28
N PRO A 114 2.74 -17.22 10.04
CA PRO A 114 2.34 -16.49 8.83
C PRO A 114 0.82 -16.45 8.62
N ASN A 115 0.03 -17.25 9.37
CA ASN A 115 -1.43 -17.33 9.29
C ASN A 115 -2.11 -16.47 10.36
N SER A 116 -1.55 -15.33 10.74
CA SER A 116 -2.21 -14.44 11.69
C SER A 116 -3.48 -13.84 11.10
N PHE A 117 -4.60 -14.04 11.82
CA PHE A 117 -5.89 -13.46 11.44
C PHE A 117 -6.11 -12.14 12.15
N MET A 118 -6.74 -11.20 11.45
CA MET A 118 -7.32 -10.02 12.04
C MET A 118 -8.83 -10.11 11.93
N ILE A 119 -9.50 -10.22 13.08
CA ILE A 119 -10.96 -10.25 13.15
C ILE A 119 -11.41 -8.88 13.66
N THR A 120 -12.28 -8.22 12.92
CA THR A 120 -12.90 -6.95 13.34
C THR A 120 -14.40 -7.11 13.25
N ALA A 121 -15.13 -6.65 14.25
CA ALA A 121 -16.57 -6.65 14.22
C ALA A 121 -17.11 -5.23 14.27
N TYR A 122 -18.02 -4.93 13.35
CA TYR A 122 -18.69 -3.65 13.21
C TYR A 122 -20.20 -3.81 13.32
N HIS A 123 -20.88 -2.79 13.83
CA HIS A 123 -22.32 -2.69 13.71
C HIS A 123 -22.73 -2.68 12.24
N SER A 124 -23.83 -3.37 11.88
CA SER A 124 -24.28 -3.57 10.50
C SER A 124 -24.40 -2.27 9.69
N GLU A 125 -24.98 -1.23 10.29
CA GLU A 125 -25.12 0.07 9.63
C GLU A 125 -23.75 0.72 9.35
N MET A 126 -22.83 0.64 10.31
CA MET A 126 -21.47 1.17 10.14
C MET A 126 -20.70 0.38 9.10
N LEU A 127 -20.82 -0.95 9.09
CA LEU A 127 -20.17 -1.82 8.11
C LEU A 127 -20.68 -1.53 6.69
N THR A 128 -21.98 -1.34 6.54
CA THR A 128 -22.59 -0.94 5.25
C THR A 128 -22.11 0.46 4.83
N ALA A 129 -22.03 1.39 5.79
CA ALA A 129 -21.53 2.74 5.54
C ALA A 129 -20.06 2.77 5.11
N LEU A 130 -19.22 1.89 5.67
CA LEU A 130 -17.81 1.75 5.26
C LEU A 130 -17.65 1.33 3.80
N GLY A 131 -18.66 0.69 3.19
CA GLY A 131 -18.67 0.38 1.76
C GLY A 131 -17.55 -0.55 1.31
N ILE A 132 -17.08 -1.45 2.20
CA ILE A 132 -16.05 -2.45 1.91
C ILE A 132 -16.49 -3.32 0.74
N ARG A 133 -15.55 -3.77 -0.10
CA ARG A 133 -15.87 -4.52 -1.31
C ARG A 133 -15.63 -6.02 -1.15
N ASP A 134 -16.56 -6.82 -1.70
CA ASP A 134 -16.45 -8.27 -1.80
C ASP A 134 -15.54 -8.72 -2.98
N ALA A 135 -15.41 -10.02 -3.16
CA ALA A 135 -14.58 -10.60 -4.20
C ALA A 135 -15.08 -10.31 -5.63
N GLU A 136 -16.38 -10.02 -5.78
CA GLU A 136 -17.01 -9.59 -7.02
C GLU A 136 -17.01 -8.05 -7.19
N ASP A 137 -16.25 -7.35 -6.36
CA ASP A 137 -16.12 -5.89 -6.37
C ASP A 137 -17.40 -5.11 -6.03
N ARG A 138 -18.38 -5.77 -5.38
CA ARG A 138 -19.61 -5.17 -4.88
C ARG A 138 -19.40 -4.68 -3.46
N ARG A 139 -20.11 -3.63 -3.05
CA ARG A 139 -20.13 -3.18 -1.66
C ARG A 139 -20.82 -4.23 -0.79
N ILE A 140 -20.25 -4.53 0.37
CA ILE A 140 -20.84 -5.43 1.35
C ILE A 140 -22.14 -4.80 1.87
N ASP A 141 -23.22 -5.56 1.86
CA ASP A 141 -24.47 -5.22 2.52
C ASP A 141 -24.60 -6.08 3.78
N ALA A 142 -24.39 -5.45 4.92
CA ALA A 142 -24.47 -6.08 6.23
C ALA A 142 -25.86 -5.98 6.87
N SER A 143 -26.85 -5.49 6.14
CA SER A 143 -28.22 -5.33 6.65
C SER A 143 -28.78 -6.66 7.16
N PRO A 144 -29.30 -6.72 8.40
CA PRO A 144 -29.87 -7.95 8.94
C PRO A 144 -31.05 -8.42 8.09
N ARG A 145 -31.02 -9.67 7.68
CA ARG A 145 -32.15 -10.26 6.96
C ARG A 145 -33.23 -10.64 7.94
N ALA A 146 -34.43 -10.18 7.69
CA ALA A 146 -35.57 -10.44 8.57
C ALA A 146 -35.80 -11.94 8.72
N GLY A 147 -35.78 -12.44 9.98
CA GLY A 147 -36.02 -13.85 10.32
C GLY A 147 -34.79 -14.76 10.35
N GLU A 148 -33.58 -14.26 10.08
CA GLU A 148 -32.35 -15.03 10.27
C GLU A 148 -31.86 -14.93 11.73
N SER A 149 -31.64 -16.07 12.36
CA SER A 149 -31.02 -16.17 13.71
C SER A 149 -29.49 -16.17 13.66
N ARG A 150 -28.92 -16.04 12.45
CA ARG A 150 -27.49 -16.10 12.17
C ARG A 150 -26.99 -14.80 11.60
N SER A 151 -25.80 -14.39 11.98
CA SER A 151 -25.18 -13.16 11.49
C SER A 151 -24.23 -13.44 10.33
N PRO A 152 -24.17 -12.58 9.32
CA PRO A 152 -23.24 -12.74 8.23
C PRO A 152 -21.81 -12.38 8.67
N PHE A 153 -20.82 -13.00 8.04
CA PHE A 153 -19.44 -12.56 8.11
C PHE A 153 -18.73 -12.77 6.78
N TRP A 154 -17.70 -12.00 6.57
CA TRP A 154 -16.86 -12.03 5.36
C TRP A 154 -15.46 -12.43 5.71
N VAL A 155 -14.87 -13.25 4.85
CA VAL A 155 -13.55 -13.84 5.04
C VAL A 155 -12.62 -13.39 3.93
N ASP A 156 -11.34 -13.21 4.23
CA ASP A 156 -10.33 -12.98 3.21
C ASP A 156 -10.41 -14.03 2.10
N TYR A 157 -10.38 -13.58 0.85
CA TYR A 157 -10.47 -14.47 -0.32
C TYR A 157 -9.43 -15.61 -0.31
N ARG A 158 -8.29 -15.41 0.35
CA ARG A 158 -7.23 -16.42 0.45
C ARG A 158 -7.65 -17.64 1.28
N LEU A 159 -8.65 -17.49 2.13
CA LEU A 159 -9.17 -18.54 3.04
C LEU A 159 -10.43 -19.23 2.52
N ARG A 160 -10.85 -19.00 1.29
CA ARG A 160 -12.09 -19.53 0.71
C ARG A 160 -12.18 -21.07 0.74
N ASP A 161 -11.04 -21.76 0.69
CA ASP A 161 -10.98 -23.22 0.73
C ASP A 161 -11.20 -23.77 2.14
N GLU A 162 -10.88 -22.97 3.17
CA GLU A 162 -11.07 -23.31 4.60
C GLU A 162 -12.45 -22.88 5.12
N TYR A 163 -13.00 -21.81 4.55
CA TYR A 163 -14.29 -21.23 4.91
C TYR A 163 -15.24 -21.23 3.71
N PRO A 164 -15.93 -22.37 3.43
CA PRO A 164 -16.85 -22.45 2.30
C PRO A 164 -18.04 -21.50 2.45
N LEU A 165 -18.51 -20.95 1.32
CA LEU A 165 -19.66 -20.05 1.28
C LEU A 165 -20.90 -20.71 1.91
N GLY A 166 -21.60 -20.01 2.81
CA GLY A 166 -22.76 -20.49 3.53
C GLY A 166 -22.46 -21.43 4.69
N ALA A 167 -21.22 -21.83 4.93
CA ALA A 167 -20.85 -22.64 6.08
C ALA A 167 -21.05 -21.84 7.40
N GLU A 168 -21.45 -22.56 8.44
CA GLU A 168 -21.76 -21.98 9.75
C GLU A 168 -20.63 -22.19 10.75
N TYR A 169 -20.36 -21.17 11.55
CA TYR A 169 -19.36 -21.18 12.59
C TYR A 169 -19.90 -20.50 13.84
N SER A 170 -19.56 -21.02 15.01
CA SER A 170 -19.80 -20.32 16.26
C SER A 170 -18.76 -19.20 16.46
N LEU A 171 -19.12 -18.16 17.20
CA LEU A 171 -18.17 -17.11 17.57
C LEU A 171 -16.94 -17.71 18.27
N GLN A 172 -17.13 -18.72 19.11
CA GLN A 172 -16.04 -19.43 19.78
C GLN A 172 -15.09 -20.13 18.81
N ALA A 173 -15.62 -20.67 17.70
CA ALA A 173 -14.80 -21.31 16.66
C ALA A 173 -14.00 -20.27 15.83
N LEU A 174 -14.59 -19.10 15.58
CA LEU A 174 -13.93 -18.00 14.86
C LEU A 174 -12.86 -17.31 15.73
N CYS A 175 -13.15 -17.13 17.01
CA CYS A 175 -12.28 -16.46 17.97
C CYS A 175 -11.52 -17.47 18.87
N TRP A 176 -11.09 -18.58 18.31
CA TRP A 176 -10.38 -19.64 19.00
C TRP A 176 -9.18 -19.09 19.79
N GLY A 177 -9.01 -19.50 21.04
CA GLY A 177 -7.94 -19.01 21.93
C GLY A 177 -8.33 -17.85 22.86
N MET A 178 -9.50 -17.25 22.70
CA MET A 178 -9.94 -16.09 23.49
C MET A 178 -10.67 -16.41 24.81
N GLY A 179 -10.81 -17.65 25.18
CA GLY A 179 -11.47 -18.08 26.43
C GLY A 179 -12.80 -18.76 26.17
N ARG A 180 -13.35 -19.37 27.25
CA ARG A 180 -14.53 -20.24 27.16
C ARG A 180 -15.86 -19.52 27.28
N ASP A 181 -15.87 -18.24 27.59
CA ASP A 181 -17.07 -17.50 27.97
C ASP A 181 -17.54 -16.53 26.85
N LEU A 182 -17.41 -16.93 25.58
CA LEU A 182 -17.96 -16.16 24.47
C LEU A 182 -19.45 -16.50 24.29
N PRO A 183 -20.28 -15.54 23.87
CA PRO A 183 -21.69 -15.78 23.61
C PRO A 183 -21.90 -16.84 22.52
N ASP A 184 -22.95 -17.66 22.68
CA ASP A 184 -23.32 -18.68 21.68
C ASP A 184 -24.03 -18.04 20.48
N VAL A 185 -23.26 -17.30 19.70
CA VAL A 185 -23.72 -16.66 18.46
C VAL A 185 -23.18 -17.44 17.27
N ARG A 186 -24.04 -17.65 16.27
CA ARG A 186 -23.69 -18.32 15.04
C ARG A 186 -23.56 -17.35 13.90
N PHE A 187 -22.54 -17.59 13.11
CA PHE A 187 -22.22 -16.82 11.91
C PHE A 187 -22.22 -17.73 10.69
N TYR A 188 -22.55 -17.18 9.55
CA TYR A 188 -22.40 -17.85 8.26
C TYR A 188 -21.52 -17.05 7.32
N VAL A 189 -20.75 -17.75 6.48
CA VAL A 189 -19.90 -17.11 5.46
C VAL A 189 -20.82 -16.48 4.40
N ALA A 190 -20.96 -15.16 4.45
CA ALA A 190 -21.79 -14.41 3.52
C ALA A 190 -21.08 -14.14 2.19
N GLY A 191 -19.75 -14.07 2.22
CA GLY A 191 -18.93 -13.80 1.04
C GLY A 191 -17.45 -13.72 1.37
N TYR A 192 -16.68 -13.42 0.35
CA TYR A 192 -15.24 -13.23 0.48
C TYR A 192 -14.86 -11.78 0.24
N LEU A 193 -13.90 -11.29 1.01
CA LEU A 193 -13.33 -9.96 0.80
C LEU A 193 -12.51 -9.94 -0.49
N ASN A 194 -12.53 -8.84 -1.21
CA ASN A 194 -11.64 -8.66 -2.35
C ASN A 194 -10.18 -8.74 -1.88
N LYS A 195 -9.31 -9.37 -2.67
CA LYS A 195 -7.86 -9.48 -2.36
C LYS A 195 -7.16 -8.15 -2.09
N LYS A 196 -7.74 -7.06 -2.57
CA LYS A 196 -7.22 -5.70 -2.42
C LYS A 196 -8.08 -4.87 -1.46
N SER A 197 -9.13 -5.47 -0.88
CA SER A 197 -10.00 -4.77 0.04
C SER A 197 -9.20 -4.32 1.24
N ILE A 198 -9.36 -3.06 1.58
CA ILE A 198 -8.74 -2.46 2.75
C ILE A 198 -9.80 -2.41 3.82
N VAL A 199 -9.61 -3.20 4.87
CA VAL A 199 -10.49 -3.19 6.03
C VAL A 199 -9.95 -2.18 7.02
N PRO A 200 -10.74 -1.19 7.44
CA PRO A 200 -10.32 -0.28 8.48
C PRO A 200 -10.01 -1.03 9.76
N HIS A 201 -8.90 -0.70 10.37
CA HIS A 201 -8.50 -1.20 11.66
C HIS A 201 -8.48 -0.02 12.64
N ILE A 202 -9.69 0.42 13.02
CA ILE A 202 -9.87 1.65 13.80
C ILE A 202 -9.54 1.36 15.26
N ILE A 203 -8.25 1.48 15.61
CA ILE A 203 -7.75 1.29 16.98
C ILE A 203 -7.86 2.59 17.78
N SER A 204 -7.63 3.71 17.12
CA SER A 204 -7.62 5.05 17.69
C SER A 204 -8.25 6.05 16.72
N ALA A 205 -8.71 7.17 17.22
CA ALA A 205 -9.31 8.23 16.43
C ALA A 205 -8.88 9.58 17.01
N TYR A 206 -7.64 9.97 16.75
CA TYR A 206 -7.10 11.27 17.16
C TYR A 206 -7.13 12.26 15.99
N SER A 207 -7.09 13.54 16.30
CA SER A 207 -7.09 14.61 15.30
C SER A 207 -5.88 14.61 14.34
N ASN A 208 -4.87 13.83 14.63
CA ASN A 208 -3.66 13.67 13.80
C ASN A 208 -3.58 12.29 13.11
N GLU A 209 -4.64 11.47 13.22
CA GLU A 209 -4.69 10.19 12.53
C GLU A 209 -4.84 10.40 11.03
N THR A 210 -4.22 9.50 10.27
CA THR A 210 -4.33 9.43 8.81
C THR A 210 -5.05 8.15 8.41
N LEU A 211 -5.59 8.09 7.20
CA LEU A 211 -6.17 6.85 6.66
C LEU A 211 -5.21 5.66 6.77
N GLU A 212 -3.92 5.90 6.61
CA GLU A 212 -2.88 4.88 6.70
C GLU A 212 -2.74 4.31 8.12
N SER A 213 -2.92 5.13 9.17
CA SER A 213 -2.83 4.67 10.55
C SER A 213 -4.02 3.82 11.00
N ILE A 214 -5.19 4.03 10.39
CA ILE A 214 -6.40 3.28 10.69
C ILE A 214 -6.67 2.10 9.74
N MET A 215 -5.80 1.87 8.75
CA MET A 215 -5.96 0.81 7.76
C MET A 215 -4.78 -0.15 7.76
N ASP A 216 -5.05 -1.46 7.73
CA ASP A 216 -3.98 -2.43 7.49
C ASP A 216 -3.69 -2.53 5.99
N LEU A 217 -2.72 -1.75 5.54
CA LEU A 217 -2.27 -1.74 4.15
C LEU A 217 -1.22 -2.81 3.86
N SER A 218 -0.72 -3.52 4.87
CA SER A 218 0.33 -4.54 4.68
C SER A 218 -0.15 -5.71 3.82
N GLY A 219 -1.44 -6.04 3.90
CA GLY A 219 -2.03 -7.19 3.21
C GLY A 219 -1.42 -8.54 3.65
N GLU A 220 -0.59 -8.54 4.68
CA GLU A 220 0.08 -9.75 5.17
C GLU A 220 -0.84 -10.60 6.04
N ARG A 221 -1.75 -9.95 6.77
CA ARG A 221 -2.70 -10.63 7.66
C ARG A 221 -3.96 -11.04 6.91
N TYR A 222 -4.49 -12.19 7.29
CA TYR A 222 -5.82 -12.57 6.85
C TYR A 222 -6.87 -11.74 7.59
N GLN A 223 -7.89 -11.27 6.88
CA GLN A 223 -8.91 -10.39 7.44
C GLN A 223 -10.26 -11.12 7.50
N MET A 224 -10.95 -10.96 8.62
CA MET A 224 -12.34 -11.40 8.80
C MET A 224 -13.16 -10.24 9.36
N ILE A 225 -14.35 -10.05 8.83
CA ILE A 225 -15.27 -9.01 9.27
C ILE A 225 -16.55 -9.67 9.77
N LEU A 226 -16.87 -9.46 11.03
CA LEU A 226 -18.10 -9.91 11.66
C LEU A 226 -19.10 -8.75 11.79
N VAL A 227 -20.38 -9.07 11.82
CA VAL A 227 -21.42 -8.14 12.22
C VAL A 227 -21.65 -8.26 13.72
N SER A 228 -21.49 -7.14 14.45
CA SER A 228 -21.53 -7.13 15.91
C SER A 228 -22.94 -7.10 16.52
N ASP A 229 -23.95 -6.79 15.74
CA ASP A 229 -25.36 -6.68 16.21
C ASP A 229 -25.83 -7.91 17.00
N ALA A 230 -25.30 -9.09 16.66
CA ALA A 230 -25.66 -10.35 17.30
C ALA A 230 -25.15 -10.51 18.74
N PHE A 231 -24.13 -9.74 19.13
CA PHE A 231 -23.52 -9.80 20.46
C PHE A 231 -23.31 -8.40 21.07
N GLU A 232 -23.94 -7.39 20.49
CA GLU A 232 -23.91 -6.03 21.03
C GLU A 232 -24.56 -6.04 22.44
N GLY A 233 -23.86 -5.47 23.42
CA GLY A 233 -24.30 -5.48 24.82
C GLY A 233 -23.94 -6.75 25.60
N ASP A 234 -23.35 -7.77 24.98
CA ASP A 234 -22.87 -8.95 25.70
C ASP A 234 -21.64 -8.62 26.57
N GLU A 235 -21.72 -9.02 27.84
CA GLU A 235 -20.69 -8.72 28.83
C GLU A 235 -19.31 -9.29 28.46
N ALA A 236 -19.30 -10.52 27.95
CA ALA A 236 -18.05 -11.16 27.56
C ALA A 236 -17.39 -10.47 26.38
N MET A 237 -18.18 -9.87 25.50
CA MET A 237 -17.68 -9.14 24.33
C MET A 237 -17.20 -7.73 24.67
N GLN A 238 -17.66 -7.11 25.74
CA GLN A 238 -17.23 -5.76 26.13
C GLN A 238 -15.73 -5.65 26.40
N ARG A 239 -15.07 -6.73 26.78
CA ARG A 239 -13.60 -6.77 26.95
C ARG A 239 -12.83 -6.63 25.63
N PHE A 240 -13.50 -6.85 24.50
CA PHE A 240 -12.93 -6.73 23.16
C PHE A 240 -13.40 -5.44 22.46
N ALA A 241 -14.28 -4.66 23.11
CA ALA A 241 -14.66 -3.37 22.60
C ALA A 241 -13.46 -2.44 22.56
N MET A 242 -13.27 -1.79 21.43
CA MET A 242 -12.22 -0.79 21.25
C MET A 242 -12.56 0.48 22.03
N GLN A 243 -11.55 1.27 22.32
CA GLN A 243 -11.77 2.62 22.87
C GLN A 243 -12.41 3.56 21.83
N VAL A 244 -12.49 3.12 20.57
CA VAL A 244 -13.14 3.90 19.51
C VAL A 244 -14.56 3.42 19.32
N LYS A 245 -15.47 4.39 19.30
CA LYS A 245 -16.88 4.20 18.96
C LYS A 245 -17.24 4.98 17.71
N GLY A 246 -18.09 4.39 16.87
CA GLY A 246 -18.78 5.12 15.84
C GLY A 246 -19.97 5.89 16.45
N ILE A 247 -20.12 7.15 16.10
CA ILE A 247 -21.27 7.96 16.46
C ILE A 247 -21.91 8.46 15.19
N ARG A 248 -23.17 8.11 14.97
CA ARG A 248 -23.97 8.66 13.88
C ARG A 248 -24.63 9.95 14.30
N VAL A 249 -24.52 10.98 13.46
CA VAL A 249 -25.04 12.31 13.75
C VAL A 249 -25.91 12.82 12.61
N SER A 250 -26.92 13.60 12.95
CA SER A 250 -27.75 14.28 11.96
C SER A 250 -27.06 15.53 11.42
N GLY A 251 -27.16 15.75 10.12
CA GLY A 251 -26.67 16.96 9.45
C GLY A 251 -25.22 16.96 9.07
N GLY A 252 -24.61 15.78 9.00
CA GLY A 252 -23.24 15.58 8.54
C GLY A 252 -22.19 15.66 9.65
N ALA A 253 -21.34 14.66 9.73
CA ALA A 253 -20.34 14.52 10.78
C ALA A 253 -19.31 15.66 10.79
N GLN A 254 -18.83 16.05 9.61
CA GLN A 254 -17.82 17.11 9.48
C GLN A 254 -18.33 18.47 10.00
N ALA A 255 -19.61 18.80 9.74
CA ALA A 255 -20.20 20.04 10.23
C ALA A 255 -20.42 20.05 11.76
N ARG A 256 -20.56 18.86 12.35
CA ARG A 256 -20.81 18.67 13.79
C ARG A 256 -19.57 18.35 14.61
N GLU A 257 -18.45 18.05 13.97
CA GLU A 257 -17.22 17.57 14.60
C GLU A 257 -16.77 18.47 15.76
N GLU A 258 -16.58 19.76 15.50
CA GLU A 258 -16.09 20.71 16.52
C GLU A 258 -17.04 20.84 17.72
N GLU A 259 -18.33 20.84 17.46
CA GLU A 259 -19.34 20.99 18.52
C GLU A 259 -19.35 19.76 19.43
N ILE A 260 -19.40 18.56 18.83
CA ILE A 260 -19.47 17.30 19.57
C ILE A 260 -18.12 17.01 20.26
N ASP A 261 -16.99 17.29 19.61
CA ASP A 261 -15.65 17.14 20.21
C ASP A 261 -15.52 18.04 21.46
N ARG A 262 -15.97 19.29 21.37
CA ARG A 262 -15.97 20.21 22.52
C ARG A 262 -16.86 19.69 23.67
N GLN A 263 -18.01 19.12 23.36
CA GLN A 263 -18.92 18.58 24.38
C GLN A 263 -18.36 17.31 25.02
N LEU A 264 -17.77 16.41 24.23
CA LEU A 264 -17.11 15.20 24.73
C LEU A 264 -15.93 15.55 25.64
N ARG A 265 -15.09 16.49 25.23
CA ARG A 265 -13.95 17.01 26.07
C ARG A 265 -14.48 17.66 27.34
N GLY A 266 -15.52 18.49 27.25
CA GLY A 266 -16.12 19.16 28.39
C GLY A 266 -16.68 18.21 29.44
N LYS A 267 -17.18 17.06 29.03
CA LYS A 267 -17.64 15.98 29.91
C LYS A 267 -16.53 15.01 30.32
N GLY A 268 -15.33 15.16 29.78
CA GLY A 268 -14.21 14.24 30.04
C GLY A 268 -14.38 12.86 29.39
N LEU A 269 -15.25 12.71 28.41
CA LEU A 269 -15.56 11.42 27.77
C LEU A 269 -14.53 11.04 26.71
N GLY A 270 -13.91 12.01 26.03
CA GLY A 270 -12.95 11.74 24.99
C GLY A 270 -12.89 12.82 23.91
N THR A 271 -12.52 12.40 22.71
CA THR A 271 -12.41 13.25 21.52
C THR A 271 -13.09 12.57 20.34
N CYS A 272 -13.48 13.31 19.33
CA CYS A 272 -13.99 12.71 18.10
C CYS A 272 -13.41 13.41 16.85
N ILE A 273 -13.47 12.70 15.74
CA ILE A 273 -13.08 13.18 14.42
C ILE A 273 -14.04 12.61 13.38
N ALA A 274 -14.44 13.41 12.40
CA ALA A 274 -15.21 12.89 11.29
C ALA A 274 -14.34 12.02 10.38
N TYR A 275 -14.90 10.93 9.87
CA TYR A 275 -14.19 10.08 8.91
C TYR A 275 -13.75 10.87 7.69
N GLN A 276 -14.58 11.79 7.19
CA GLN A 276 -14.23 12.67 6.09
C GLN A 276 -13.00 13.55 6.41
N THR A 277 -12.90 14.07 7.63
CA THR A 277 -11.73 14.86 8.05
C THR A 277 -10.44 14.04 7.98
N ILE A 278 -10.50 12.74 8.34
CA ILE A 278 -9.34 11.83 8.20
C ILE A 278 -8.99 11.64 6.72
N VAL A 279 -9.97 11.47 5.85
CA VAL A 279 -9.76 11.35 4.39
C VAL A 279 -9.13 12.62 3.83
N ASP A 280 -9.68 13.79 4.18
CA ASP A 280 -9.18 15.08 3.72
C ASP A 280 -7.74 15.34 4.20
N GLN A 281 -7.43 14.99 5.45
CA GLN A 281 -6.07 15.09 5.99
C GLN A 281 -5.10 14.17 5.25
N TYR A 282 -5.54 12.94 4.92
CA TYR A 282 -4.75 12.02 4.13
C TYR A 282 -4.48 12.55 2.72
N ASP A 283 -5.48 13.12 2.06
CA ASP A 283 -5.32 13.71 0.72
C ASP A 283 -4.35 14.91 0.75
N VAL A 284 -4.44 15.76 1.77
CA VAL A 284 -3.48 16.85 1.99
C VAL A 284 -2.07 16.30 2.22
N TRP A 285 -1.93 15.29 3.07
CA TRP A 285 -0.63 14.67 3.36
C TRP A 285 -0.02 14.02 2.10
N ILE A 286 -0.80 13.26 1.33
CA ILE A 286 -0.38 12.68 0.05
C ILE A 286 0.00 13.78 -0.95
N SER A 287 -0.77 14.85 -1.02
CA SER A 287 -0.48 15.99 -1.89
C SER A 287 0.87 16.63 -1.54
N HIS A 288 1.15 16.82 -0.24
CA HIS A 288 2.44 17.31 0.22
C HIS A 288 3.58 16.34 -0.07
N LEU A 289 3.38 15.04 0.19
CA LEU A 289 4.38 14.02 -0.12
C LEU A 289 4.67 13.94 -1.62
N THR A 290 3.63 13.90 -2.45
CA THR A 290 3.79 13.88 -3.90
C THR A 290 4.40 15.16 -4.42
N SER A 291 4.00 16.32 -3.92
CA SER A 291 4.56 17.61 -4.31
C SER A 291 6.06 17.72 -4.00
N ASN A 292 6.46 17.45 -2.75
CA ASN A 292 7.86 17.53 -2.33
C ASN A 292 8.74 16.47 -3.01
N ASN A 293 8.25 15.22 -3.08
CA ASN A 293 8.99 14.15 -3.72
C ASN A 293 8.98 14.30 -5.24
N THR A 294 7.88 14.77 -5.84
CA THR A 294 7.78 15.05 -7.26
C THR A 294 8.74 16.17 -7.66
N ALA A 295 8.85 17.24 -6.89
CA ALA A 295 9.83 18.29 -7.15
C ALA A 295 11.27 17.73 -7.14
N THR A 296 11.62 16.97 -6.10
CA THR A 296 12.93 16.30 -6.01
C THR A 296 13.19 15.38 -7.20
N VAL A 297 12.19 14.60 -7.61
CA VAL A 297 12.29 13.69 -8.75
C VAL A 297 12.37 14.44 -10.07
N TRP A 298 11.59 15.51 -10.25
CA TRP A 298 11.65 16.35 -11.44
C TRP A 298 13.03 17.00 -11.62
N PHE A 299 13.78 17.24 -10.54
CA PHE A 299 15.17 17.69 -10.63
C PHE A 299 16.16 16.54 -10.77
N MET A 300 16.06 15.50 -9.94
CA MET A 300 17.02 14.41 -9.93
C MET A 300 16.95 13.53 -11.18
N LEU A 301 15.76 13.28 -11.72
CA LEU A 301 15.58 12.39 -12.87
C LEU A 301 16.18 12.98 -14.16
N PRO A 302 15.88 14.23 -14.56
CA PRO A 302 16.55 14.85 -15.70
C PRO A 302 18.07 14.98 -15.52
N MET A 303 18.54 15.38 -14.34
CA MET A 303 19.98 15.46 -14.07
C MET A 303 20.66 14.11 -14.21
N SER A 304 20.05 13.05 -13.69
CA SER A 304 20.57 11.69 -13.85
C SER A 304 20.53 11.22 -15.30
N LEU A 305 19.49 11.57 -16.06
CA LEU A 305 19.38 11.25 -17.49
C LEU A 305 20.44 12.01 -18.31
N ILE A 306 20.66 13.30 -18.03
CA ILE A 306 21.71 14.10 -18.69
C ILE A 306 23.09 13.50 -18.38
N ALA A 307 23.36 13.15 -17.11
CA ALA A 307 24.61 12.51 -16.71
C ALA A 307 24.78 11.14 -17.40
N LEU A 308 23.70 10.38 -17.53
CA LEU A 308 23.67 9.10 -18.22
C LEU A 308 23.97 9.25 -19.72
N ILE A 309 23.38 10.24 -20.38
CA ILE A 309 23.64 10.56 -21.78
C ILE A 309 25.11 10.98 -21.96
N GLY A 310 25.61 11.86 -21.10
CA GLY A 310 27.02 12.30 -21.14
C GLY A 310 28.01 11.15 -20.94
N LEU A 311 27.73 10.28 -19.97
CA LEU A 311 28.59 9.12 -19.71
C LEU A 311 28.55 8.09 -20.84
N GLN A 312 27.37 7.89 -21.44
CA GLN A 312 27.24 7.04 -22.63
C GLN A 312 27.99 7.63 -23.83
N ALA A 313 27.89 8.95 -24.06
CA ALA A 313 28.67 9.60 -25.12
C ALA A 313 30.18 9.37 -24.96
N LEU A 314 30.71 9.51 -23.73
CA LEU A 314 32.10 9.22 -23.42
C LEU A 314 32.47 7.74 -23.65
N LEU A 315 31.59 6.80 -23.29
CA LEU A 315 31.80 5.38 -23.58
C LEU A 315 31.83 5.10 -25.09
N PHE A 316 30.96 5.76 -25.84
CA PHE A 316 30.92 5.65 -27.28
C PHE A 316 32.20 6.15 -27.93
N ASP A 317 32.68 7.30 -27.51
CA ASP A 317 33.90 7.86 -28.03
C ASP A 317 35.11 6.91 -27.83
N ARG A 318 35.25 6.36 -26.63
CA ARG A 318 36.26 5.33 -26.34
C ARG A 318 36.15 4.07 -27.22
N LEU A 319 34.92 3.66 -27.53
CA LEU A 319 34.68 2.47 -28.33
C LEU A 319 34.70 2.74 -29.83
N ARG A 320 34.77 4.01 -30.25
CA ARG A 320 34.78 4.42 -31.66
C ARG A 320 35.89 3.78 -32.46
N ARG A 321 37.10 3.77 -31.88
CA ARG A 321 38.27 3.12 -32.49
C ARG A 321 38.08 1.60 -32.67
N LEU A 322 37.51 0.94 -31.67
CA LEU A 322 37.21 -0.49 -31.73
C LEU A 322 36.15 -0.79 -32.78
N ASN A 323 35.16 0.06 -32.89
CA ASN A 323 34.08 -0.05 -33.89
C ASN A 323 34.63 0.11 -35.31
N ALA A 324 35.54 1.07 -35.55
CA ALA A 324 36.17 1.28 -36.83
C ALA A 324 36.99 0.05 -37.24
N VAL A 325 37.79 -0.52 -36.32
CA VAL A 325 38.59 -1.74 -36.59
C VAL A 325 37.70 -2.94 -36.91
N MET A 326 36.61 -3.14 -36.17
CA MET A 326 35.65 -4.22 -36.44
C MET A 326 35.00 -4.09 -37.82
N ASN A 327 34.66 -2.87 -38.20
CA ASN A 327 34.06 -2.59 -39.50
C ASN A 327 35.05 -2.84 -40.66
N LEU A 328 36.33 -2.45 -40.51
CA LEU A 328 37.40 -2.78 -41.46
C LEU A 328 37.65 -4.27 -41.58
N CYS A 329 37.52 -5.04 -40.47
CA CYS A 329 37.62 -6.50 -40.49
C CYS A 329 36.39 -7.19 -41.10
N GLY A 330 35.45 -6.45 -41.73
CA GLY A 330 34.31 -7.02 -42.42
C GLY A 330 33.20 -7.55 -41.49
N MET A 331 33.09 -6.99 -40.27
CA MET A 331 32.02 -7.37 -39.37
C MET A 331 30.66 -6.90 -39.95
N PRO A 332 29.66 -7.78 -40.11
CA PRO A 332 28.36 -7.36 -40.64
C PRO A 332 27.67 -6.42 -39.68
N VAL A 333 27.06 -5.34 -40.22
CA VAL A 333 26.38 -4.28 -39.47
C VAL A 333 25.36 -4.86 -38.49
N ARG A 334 24.59 -5.88 -38.89
CA ARG A 334 23.61 -6.54 -38.01
C ARG A 334 24.24 -7.18 -36.77
N ALA A 335 25.43 -7.75 -36.89
CA ALA A 335 26.14 -8.34 -35.74
C ALA A 335 26.69 -7.25 -34.82
N TRP A 336 27.15 -6.14 -35.40
CA TRP A 336 27.62 -4.98 -34.67
C TRP A 336 26.46 -4.33 -33.86
N ILE A 337 25.32 -4.01 -34.48
CA ILE A 337 24.13 -3.48 -33.79
C ILE A 337 23.65 -4.46 -32.71
N GLY A 338 23.59 -5.76 -33.02
CA GLY A 338 23.21 -6.79 -32.03
C GLY A 338 24.15 -6.84 -30.82
N GLY A 339 25.45 -6.64 -31.02
CA GLY A 339 26.44 -6.55 -29.93
C GLY A 339 26.20 -5.33 -29.03
N TRP A 340 25.86 -4.20 -29.62
CA TRP A 340 25.49 -2.98 -28.89
C TRP A 340 24.19 -3.12 -28.10
N LEU A 341 23.16 -3.69 -28.69
CA LEU A 341 21.90 -3.94 -27.98
C LEU A 341 22.11 -4.91 -26.79
N MET A 342 22.93 -5.92 -26.97
CA MET A 342 23.31 -6.82 -25.87
C MET A 342 24.09 -6.10 -24.77
N LEU A 343 24.99 -5.19 -25.14
CA LEU A 343 25.73 -4.36 -24.18
C LEU A 343 24.78 -3.45 -23.38
N LEU A 344 23.88 -2.76 -24.07
CA LEU A 344 22.87 -1.92 -23.41
C LEU A 344 21.97 -2.72 -22.47
N ALA A 345 21.53 -3.89 -22.91
CA ALA A 345 20.72 -4.78 -22.06
C ALA A 345 21.51 -5.23 -20.82
N ALA A 346 22.77 -5.60 -20.95
CA ALA A 346 23.63 -6.01 -19.84
C ALA A 346 23.91 -4.85 -18.87
N LEU A 347 24.13 -3.64 -19.41
CA LEU A 347 24.33 -2.44 -18.59
C LEU A 347 23.06 -2.00 -17.84
N LEU A 348 21.88 -2.36 -18.34
CA LEU A 348 20.60 -2.01 -17.73
C LEU A 348 20.13 -3.04 -16.72
N LEU A 349 20.24 -4.35 -17.03
CA LEU A 349 19.64 -5.42 -16.21
C LEU A 349 20.20 -5.45 -14.78
N LEU A 350 21.49 -5.28 -14.61
CA LEU A 350 22.11 -5.31 -13.29
C LEU A 350 21.68 -4.11 -12.42
N PRO A 351 21.75 -2.85 -12.89
CA PRO A 351 21.24 -1.71 -12.12
C PRO A 351 19.74 -1.78 -11.82
N LEU A 352 18.94 -2.29 -12.76
CA LEU A 352 17.51 -2.48 -12.57
C LEU A 352 17.22 -3.45 -11.42
N ALA A 353 17.91 -4.60 -11.41
CA ALA A 353 17.80 -5.58 -10.33
C ALA A 353 18.32 -5.03 -8.99
N LEU A 354 19.47 -4.34 -9.00
CA LEU A 354 20.03 -3.74 -7.79
C LEU A 354 19.18 -2.61 -7.22
N GLY A 355 18.67 -1.71 -8.07
CA GLY A 355 17.82 -0.62 -7.63
C GLY A 355 16.51 -1.10 -7.00
N PHE A 356 15.90 -2.11 -7.61
CA PHE A 356 14.71 -2.76 -7.05
C PHE A 356 15.02 -3.49 -5.74
N ALA A 357 16.09 -4.31 -5.70
CA ALA A 357 16.49 -5.04 -4.51
C ALA A 357 16.82 -4.08 -3.35
N MET A 358 17.55 -3.00 -3.63
CA MET A 358 17.86 -1.96 -2.65
C MET A 358 16.57 -1.34 -2.08
N PHE A 359 15.60 -1.04 -2.93
CA PHE A 359 14.31 -0.51 -2.47
C PHE A 359 13.60 -1.50 -1.54
N VAL A 360 13.51 -2.79 -1.93
CA VAL A 360 12.87 -3.84 -1.11
C VAL A 360 13.58 -4.00 0.24
N VAL A 361 14.91 -3.98 0.24
CA VAL A 361 15.70 -4.12 1.48
C VAL A 361 15.48 -2.92 2.41
N LEU A 362 15.56 -1.70 1.88
CA LEU A 362 15.35 -0.48 2.66
C LEU A 362 13.92 -0.38 3.21
N GLN A 363 12.93 -0.82 2.44
CA GLN A 363 11.55 -0.91 2.91
C GLN A 363 11.41 -1.92 4.06
N ARG A 364 12.00 -3.13 3.93
CA ARG A 364 11.98 -4.14 5.01
C ARG A 364 12.70 -3.71 6.28
N LEU A 365 13.76 -2.91 6.14
CA LEU A 365 14.49 -2.34 7.28
C LEU A 365 13.80 -1.13 7.90
N SER A 366 12.62 -0.77 7.43
CA SER A 366 11.85 0.42 7.87
C SER A 366 12.62 1.74 7.74
N ILE A 367 13.70 1.78 6.96
CA ILE A 367 14.49 3.01 6.74
C ILE A 367 13.71 3.98 5.83
N VAL A 368 12.89 3.44 4.93
CA VAL A 368 12.03 4.21 4.01
C VAL A 368 10.62 4.42 4.59
N TYR A 369 10.35 3.83 5.76
CA TYR A 369 9.02 3.84 6.40
C TYR A 369 8.43 5.22 6.70
N PRO A 370 9.18 6.24 7.19
CA PRO A 370 8.59 7.57 7.40
C PRO A 370 8.16 8.25 6.08
N LEU A 371 8.57 7.69 4.99
CA LEU A 371 8.40 8.26 3.65
C LEU A 371 7.31 7.54 2.89
N VAL A 372 6.55 6.62 3.48
CA VAL A 372 5.41 6.27 2.73
C VAL A 372 4.92 4.89 2.70
N ILE A 373 5.23 3.76 2.89
CA ILE A 373 4.51 2.82 2.06
C ILE A 373 4.38 1.45 2.70
N SER A 374 3.14 1.14 2.95
CA SER A 374 2.66 -0.14 3.40
C SER A 374 2.60 -1.21 2.32
N LEU A 375 2.45 -0.85 1.03
CA LEU A 375 2.39 -1.86 -0.04
C LEU A 375 3.78 -2.27 -0.54
N PRO A 376 4.06 -3.59 -0.65
CA PRO A 376 5.31 -4.06 -1.21
C PRO A 376 5.42 -3.69 -2.70
N PRO A 377 6.63 -3.36 -3.19
CA PRO A 377 6.83 -3.06 -4.59
C PRO A 377 6.55 -4.29 -5.45
N ARG A 378 5.84 -4.10 -6.55
CA ARG A 378 5.51 -5.20 -7.47
C ARG A 378 6.61 -5.37 -8.52
N LEU A 379 7.03 -6.61 -8.74
CA LEU A 379 7.99 -6.95 -9.81
C LEU A 379 7.53 -6.46 -11.19
N ILE A 380 6.22 -6.34 -11.42
CA ILE A 380 5.68 -5.85 -12.69
C ILE A 380 6.12 -4.42 -13.01
N PHE A 381 6.50 -3.61 -12.00
CA PHE A 381 7.00 -2.24 -12.22
C PHE A 381 8.36 -2.23 -12.93
N LEU A 382 9.14 -3.30 -12.82
CA LEU A 382 10.42 -3.41 -13.53
C LEU A 382 10.26 -3.37 -15.06
N VAL A 383 9.13 -3.82 -15.58
CA VAL A 383 8.90 -3.86 -17.03
C VAL A 383 8.79 -2.45 -17.61
N PRO A 384 7.88 -1.57 -17.17
CA PRO A 384 7.81 -0.22 -17.70
C PRO A 384 9.05 0.62 -17.36
N ILE A 385 9.62 0.47 -16.16
CA ILE A 385 10.85 1.18 -15.78
C ILE A 385 12.00 0.77 -16.69
N GLY A 386 12.19 -0.53 -16.90
CA GLY A 386 13.21 -1.07 -17.79
C GLY A 386 13.00 -0.62 -19.24
N ALA A 387 11.76 -0.59 -19.72
CA ALA A 387 11.44 -0.14 -21.08
C ALA A 387 11.76 1.36 -21.28
N ILE A 388 11.39 2.20 -20.31
CA ILE A 388 11.68 3.64 -20.35
C ILE A 388 13.19 3.86 -20.36
N LEU A 389 13.93 3.25 -19.43
CA LEU A 389 15.38 3.39 -19.36
C LEU A 389 16.08 2.84 -20.60
N PHE A 390 15.61 1.71 -21.13
CA PHE A 390 16.13 1.16 -22.38
C PHE A 390 15.90 2.12 -23.56
N ALA A 391 14.72 2.71 -23.65
CA ALA A 391 14.41 3.70 -24.69
C ALA A 391 15.32 4.93 -24.59
N PHE A 392 15.53 5.47 -23.40
CA PHE A 392 16.45 6.58 -23.17
C PHE A 392 17.90 6.22 -23.54
N CYS A 393 18.38 5.07 -23.09
CA CYS A 393 19.71 4.56 -23.43
C CYS A 393 19.85 4.37 -24.94
N PHE A 394 18.85 3.83 -25.61
CA PHE A 394 18.86 3.63 -27.06
C PHE A 394 18.85 4.95 -27.81
N LEU A 395 18.02 5.91 -27.41
CA LEU A 395 17.97 7.24 -28.03
C LEU A 395 19.30 8.00 -27.90
N SER A 396 19.99 7.88 -26.75
CA SER A 396 21.29 8.51 -26.55
C SER A 396 22.40 7.92 -27.43
N VAL A 397 22.26 6.64 -27.79
CA VAL A 397 23.20 5.88 -28.63
C VAL A 397 22.92 6.08 -30.12
N LEU A 398 21.69 6.42 -30.47
CA LEU A 398 21.21 6.50 -31.85
C LEU A 398 22.05 7.44 -32.74
N PRO A 399 22.46 8.66 -32.30
CA PRO A 399 23.28 9.54 -33.10
C PRO A 399 24.62 8.91 -33.49
N THR A 400 25.23 8.17 -32.55
CA THR A 400 26.51 7.47 -32.80
C THR A 400 26.34 6.32 -33.76
N ILE A 401 25.26 5.53 -33.61
CA ILE A 401 24.94 4.45 -34.57
C ILE A 401 24.80 5.06 -35.99
N ILE A 402 24.06 6.14 -36.13
CA ILE A 402 23.85 6.82 -37.40
C ILE A 402 25.18 7.36 -37.97
N SER A 403 26.02 7.98 -37.12
CA SER A 403 27.33 8.47 -37.52
C SER A 403 28.22 7.32 -38.05
N VAL A 404 28.33 6.23 -37.33
CA VAL A 404 29.11 5.07 -37.74
C VAL A 404 28.60 4.43 -39.04
N LEU A 405 27.28 4.40 -39.24
CA LEU A 405 26.67 3.87 -40.46
C LEU A 405 26.90 4.77 -41.70
N ARG A 406 27.02 6.08 -41.51
CA ARG A 406 27.21 7.04 -42.57
C ARG A 406 28.69 7.33 -42.90
N SER A 407 29.61 7.14 -41.94
CA SER A 407 31.01 7.45 -42.10
C SER A 407 31.77 6.31 -42.83
N LYS A 408 32.70 6.66 -43.66
CA LYS A 408 33.61 5.67 -44.22
C LYS A 408 34.56 5.12 -43.12
N PRO A 409 34.90 3.81 -43.10
CA PRO A 409 35.76 3.23 -42.05
C PRO A 409 37.10 3.96 -41.86
N ILE A 410 37.66 4.50 -42.94
CA ILE A 410 38.93 5.27 -42.92
C ILE A 410 38.75 6.60 -42.19
N ASP A 411 37.66 7.28 -42.38
CA ASP A 411 37.37 8.57 -41.72
C ASP A 411 37.22 8.40 -40.21
N LEU A 412 36.59 7.31 -39.80
CA LEU A 412 36.43 6.95 -38.37
C LEU A 412 37.78 6.66 -37.66
N LEU A 413 38.77 6.08 -38.37
CA LEU A 413 40.09 5.91 -37.84
C LEU A 413 40.85 7.24 -37.74
N ARG A 414 40.77 8.08 -38.75
CA ARG A 414 41.42 9.38 -38.79
C ARG A 414 40.93 10.34 -37.69
N GLU A 415 39.63 10.33 -37.44
CA GLU A 415 39.04 11.12 -36.36
C GLU A 415 39.38 10.55 -34.97
N ALA A 416 39.68 9.25 -34.83
CA ALA A 416 40.08 8.63 -33.58
C ALA A 416 41.58 8.81 -33.23
N GLU A 417 42.35 9.39 -34.15
CA GLU A 417 43.78 9.71 -33.95
C GLU A 417 44.00 11.19 -33.58
N GLN A 418 42.96 12.04 -33.74
CA GLN A 418 42.94 13.43 -33.27
C GLN A 418 42.37 13.50 -31.83
#